data_c1c2064dbca195828471747ce8d73acc
#
_entry.id   c1c2064dbca195828471747ce8d73acc
#
_cell.length_a   1.000
_cell.length_b   1.000
_cell.length_c   1.000
_cell.angle_alpha   90.00
_cell.angle_beta   90.00
_cell.angle_gamma   90.00
#
_symmetry.space_group_name_H-M   'P 1'
#
loop_
_entity.id
_entity.type
_entity.pdbx_description
1 polymer ?
#
loop_
_entity_poly.entity_id
_entity_poly.type
_entity_poly.pdbx_seq_one_letter_code
_entity_poly.pdbx_strand_id
1 'polypeptide(L)'
;MPKIDSDFLHRALQHYYGYAAFRPGQEEIISKILQGQPVLAVLPTGAGKSICFQLPSLLLKGVTLVVSPLISLMKDQAEALTARGIPAAYLDSSMTSSEYGRVLHAALNKQCKFLYVAPERLVNPQFVRFAQAAYITMVAVDEAHCVSQWGHSFRKDYYNIPQFMAQLSPKPLIAAFTATATPQVRQDICQRLEMSGAKIVVSGFDRPNLHFAVERTQDKDRSLLEFLQKHQHQCGVIYCATRQRVEQVTQLLVRQGYSALRYHAGLTAEERRTNQNLFVSGSVPLIVATNAFGMGIDKADVRFVLHYNMPKDMESYYQEAGRAGRDGLPSECLLLYNKQDIAVNTYLIGHDQPDLAWKEHEMQLLDKMIHYCNTSGCLRKELLQYFGEEAPLRCHNCGNCQANGRASWRKYFGI
;
A
#
# COMPACT_ATOMS: atom_id res chain seq x y z
N MET A 1 -5.90 -23.64 -26.49
CA MET A 1 -6.47 -22.55 -25.67
C MET A 1 -7.11 -21.56 -26.63
N PRO A 2 -8.28 -20.95 -26.33
CA PRO A 2 -8.79 -19.86 -27.14
C PRO A 2 -7.72 -18.76 -27.21
N LYS A 3 -7.68 -18.03 -28.31
CA LYS A 3 -6.76 -16.92 -28.49
C LYS A 3 -7.07 -15.88 -27.42
N ILE A 4 -6.13 -15.65 -26.49
CA ILE A 4 -6.29 -14.65 -25.43
C ILE A 4 -6.02 -13.30 -26.10
N ASP A 5 -7.08 -12.67 -26.57
CA ASP A 5 -7.08 -11.33 -27.14
C ASP A 5 -7.67 -10.31 -26.15
N SER A 6 -7.56 -9.04 -26.47
CA SER A 6 -8.06 -7.95 -25.62
C SER A 6 -9.56 -8.08 -25.36
N ASP A 7 -10.36 -8.45 -26.37
CA ASP A 7 -11.82 -8.60 -26.22
C ASP A 7 -12.19 -9.72 -25.24
N PHE A 8 -11.44 -10.82 -25.24
CA PHE A 8 -11.63 -11.90 -24.29
C PHE A 8 -11.34 -11.41 -22.85
N LEU A 9 -10.25 -10.65 -22.65
CA LEU A 9 -9.90 -10.13 -21.34
C LEU A 9 -10.93 -9.12 -20.82
N HIS A 10 -11.47 -8.24 -21.69
CA HIS A 10 -12.53 -7.31 -21.32
C HIS A 10 -13.82 -8.03 -20.92
N ARG A 11 -14.22 -9.08 -21.66
CA ARG A 11 -15.37 -9.92 -21.27
C ARG A 11 -15.14 -10.62 -19.93
N ALA A 12 -13.94 -11.14 -19.67
CA ALA A 12 -13.60 -11.75 -18.40
C ALA A 12 -13.63 -10.74 -17.25
N LEU A 13 -13.11 -9.54 -17.45
CA LEU A 13 -13.16 -8.45 -16.47
C LEU A 13 -14.60 -8.09 -16.11
N GLN A 14 -15.45 -7.91 -17.14
CA GLN A 14 -16.88 -7.63 -16.96
C GLN A 14 -17.60 -8.77 -16.22
N HIS A 15 -17.31 -10.01 -16.61
CA HIS A 15 -17.95 -11.19 -16.01
C HIS A 15 -17.63 -11.37 -14.52
N TYR A 16 -16.34 -11.29 -14.15
CA TYR A 16 -15.90 -11.57 -12.78
C TYR A 16 -15.97 -10.36 -11.84
N TYR A 17 -15.81 -9.15 -12.38
CA TYR A 17 -15.68 -7.93 -11.56
C TYR A 17 -16.71 -6.84 -11.86
N GLY A 18 -17.45 -6.94 -12.97
CA GLY A 18 -18.43 -5.94 -13.37
C GLY A 18 -17.84 -4.65 -13.96
N TYR A 19 -16.54 -4.64 -14.25
CA TYR A 19 -15.88 -3.45 -14.80
C TYR A 19 -15.85 -3.47 -16.32
N ALA A 20 -16.18 -2.32 -16.94
CA ALA A 20 -16.23 -2.18 -18.40
C ALA A 20 -14.83 -2.03 -19.05
N ALA A 21 -13.84 -1.53 -18.31
CA ALA A 21 -12.51 -1.26 -18.84
C ALA A 21 -11.41 -1.50 -17.79
N PHE A 22 -10.23 -1.84 -18.28
CA PHE A 22 -9.02 -1.91 -17.46
C PHE A 22 -8.51 -0.51 -17.12
N ARG A 23 -7.91 -0.38 -15.93
CA ARG A 23 -7.11 0.78 -15.59
C ARG A 23 -5.74 0.70 -16.27
N PRO A 24 -5.03 1.84 -16.41
CA PRO A 24 -3.70 1.85 -17.04
C PRO A 24 -2.76 0.78 -16.49
N GLY A 25 -2.10 0.04 -17.37
CA GLY A 25 -1.15 -1.02 -17.03
C GLY A 25 -1.77 -2.39 -16.67
N GLN A 26 -3.05 -2.47 -16.28
CA GLN A 26 -3.66 -3.74 -15.84
C GLN A 26 -3.70 -4.79 -16.96
N GLU A 27 -4.15 -4.42 -18.15
CA GLU A 27 -4.27 -5.34 -19.28
C GLU A 27 -2.92 -5.88 -19.74
N GLU A 28 -1.88 -5.03 -19.77
CA GLU A 28 -0.50 -5.45 -20.08
C GLU A 28 -0.01 -6.49 -19.08
N ILE A 29 -0.18 -6.22 -17.77
CA ILE A 29 0.24 -7.13 -16.70
C ILE A 29 -0.47 -8.48 -16.84
N ILE A 30 -1.79 -8.48 -16.99
CA ILE A 30 -2.60 -9.69 -17.12
C ILE A 30 -2.20 -10.50 -18.34
N SER A 31 -2.00 -9.84 -19.49
CA SER A 31 -1.58 -10.48 -20.73
C SER A 31 -0.22 -11.15 -20.58
N LYS A 32 0.74 -10.50 -19.91
CA LYS A 32 2.07 -11.08 -19.68
C LYS A 32 2.03 -12.29 -18.77
N ILE A 33 1.24 -12.24 -17.69
CA ILE A 33 1.03 -13.38 -16.79
C ILE A 33 0.43 -14.56 -17.57
N LEU A 34 -0.58 -14.34 -18.41
CA LEU A 34 -1.21 -15.39 -19.21
C LEU A 34 -0.30 -15.96 -20.29
N GLN A 35 0.72 -15.19 -20.73
CA GLN A 35 1.78 -15.64 -21.62
C GLN A 35 2.87 -16.47 -20.88
N GLY A 36 2.76 -16.64 -19.56
CA GLY A 36 3.76 -17.34 -18.75
C GLY A 36 5.00 -16.52 -18.46
N GLN A 37 4.97 -15.20 -18.67
CA GLN A 37 6.11 -14.31 -18.40
C GLN A 37 6.04 -13.81 -16.95
N PRO A 38 7.12 -13.90 -16.15
CA PRO A 38 7.21 -13.26 -14.85
C PRO A 38 6.97 -11.74 -14.95
N VAL A 39 6.26 -11.16 -13.97
CA VAL A 39 5.93 -9.74 -13.99
C VAL A 39 6.25 -9.10 -12.64
N LEU A 40 6.91 -7.95 -12.65
CA LEU A 40 6.93 -7.01 -11.53
C LEU A 40 6.01 -5.83 -11.88
N ALA A 41 4.91 -5.71 -11.16
CA ALA A 41 3.93 -4.64 -11.33
C ALA A 41 4.06 -3.59 -10.23
N VAL A 42 4.35 -2.36 -10.61
CA VAL A 42 4.37 -1.19 -9.72
C VAL A 42 3.18 -0.31 -10.04
N LEU A 43 2.18 -0.39 -9.19
CA LEU A 43 0.87 0.24 -9.38
C LEU A 43 0.52 1.06 -8.13
N PRO A 44 0.14 2.33 -8.23
CA PRO A 44 -0.18 3.14 -7.06
C PRO A 44 -1.32 2.53 -6.23
N THR A 45 -1.41 2.95 -4.98
CA THR A 45 -2.51 2.55 -4.10
C THR A 45 -3.85 2.93 -4.73
N GLY A 46 -4.81 2.01 -4.75
CA GLY A 46 -6.11 2.22 -5.39
C GLY A 46 -6.15 1.93 -6.91
N ALA A 47 -5.02 1.64 -7.57
CA ALA A 47 -5.00 1.29 -8.99
C ALA A 47 -5.52 -0.12 -9.32
N GLY A 48 -5.95 -0.90 -8.33
CA GLY A 48 -6.52 -2.22 -8.56
C GLY A 48 -5.48 -3.32 -8.77
N LYS A 49 -4.39 -3.32 -8.00
CA LYS A 49 -3.33 -4.36 -8.04
C LYS A 49 -3.88 -5.79 -7.96
N SER A 50 -4.87 -6.02 -7.10
CA SER A 50 -5.43 -7.37 -6.88
C SER A 50 -6.02 -7.98 -8.15
N ILE A 51 -6.69 -7.20 -8.99
CA ILE A 51 -7.25 -7.69 -10.26
C ILE A 51 -6.14 -8.21 -11.19
N CYS A 52 -4.95 -7.60 -11.15
CA CYS A 52 -3.83 -7.97 -12.01
C CYS A 52 -3.32 -9.40 -11.79
N PHE A 53 -3.49 -9.97 -10.60
CA PHE A 53 -3.20 -11.38 -10.37
C PHE A 53 -4.47 -12.25 -10.24
N GLN A 54 -5.57 -11.68 -9.78
CA GLN A 54 -6.81 -12.44 -9.60
C GLN A 54 -7.43 -12.84 -10.95
N LEU A 55 -7.56 -11.91 -11.90
CA LEU A 55 -8.17 -12.21 -13.18
C LEU A 55 -7.39 -13.27 -13.99
N PRO A 56 -6.07 -13.17 -14.18
CA PRO A 56 -5.35 -14.24 -14.88
C PRO A 56 -5.40 -15.56 -14.11
N SER A 57 -5.41 -15.55 -12.78
CA SER A 57 -5.58 -16.77 -11.99
C SER A 57 -6.89 -17.48 -12.30
N LEU A 58 -8.00 -16.75 -12.46
CA LEU A 58 -9.30 -17.35 -12.80
C LEU A 58 -9.30 -18.02 -14.18
N LEU A 59 -8.44 -17.55 -15.07
CA LEU A 59 -8.28 -18.09 -16.42
C LEU A 59 -7.25 -19.24 -16.50
N LEU A 60 -6.35 -19.35 -15.53
CA LEU A 60 -5.38 -20.43 -15.40
C LEU A 60 -5.98 -21.63 -14.64
N LYS A 61 -5.44 -22.82 -14.83
CA LYS A 61 -5.78 -24.01 -14.03
C LYS A 61 -4.99 -24.00 -12.73
N GLY A 62 -5.46 -24.74 -11.71
CA GLY A 62 -4.75 -24.90 -10.43
C GLY A 62 -4.98 -23.78 -9.44
N VAL A 63 -4.19 -23.76 -8.38
CA VAL A 63 -4.26 -22.83 -7.25
C VAL A 63 -3.27 -21.68 -7.45
N THR A 64 -3.68 -20.48 -7.13
CA THR A 64 -2.76 -19.34 -6.98
C THR A 64 -2.44 -19.15 -5.51
N LEU A 65 -1.16 -19.22 -5.18
CA LEU A 65 -0.65 -18.90 -3.87
C LEU A 65 -0.36 -17.40 -3.81
N VAL A 66 -0.99 -16.69 -2.88
CA VAL A 66 -0.77 -15.26 -2.67
C VAL A 66 0.02 -15.06 -1.39
N VAL A 67 1.28 -14.62 -1.51
CA VAL A 67 2.13 -14.30 -0.37
C VAL A 67 1.92 -12.84 -0.01
N SER A 68 1.41 -12.59 1.22
CA SER A 68 1.11 -11.23 1.70
C SER A 68 1.58 -11.05 3.14
N PRO A 69 2.06 -9.85 3.53
CA PRO A 69 2.69 -9.63 4.83
C PRO A 69 1.71 -9.44 5.98
N LEU A 70 0.40 -9.34 5.72
CA LEU A 70 -0.59 -8.95 6.71
C LEU A 70 -1.80 -9.88 6.72
N ILE A 71 -2.05 -10.48 7.87
CA ILE A 71 -3.19 -11.38 8.10
C ILE A 71 -4.53 -10.67 7.85
N SER A 72 -4.70 -9.43 8.32
CA SER A 72 -5.94 -8.67 8.10
C SER A 72 -6.23 -8.47 6.61
N LEU A 73 -5.22 -8.08 5.82
CA LEU A 73 -5.37 -7.91 4.38
C LEU A 73 -5.69 -9.23 3.68
N MET A 74 -5.02 -10.32 4.05
CA MET A 74 -5.31 -11.66 3.50
C MET A 74 -6.76 -12.06 3.75
N LYS A 75 -7.26 -11.83 4.97
CA LYS A 75 -8.64 -12.12 5.35
C LYS A 75 -9.62 -11.29 4.52
N ASP A 76 -9.45 -9.97 4.48
CA ASP A 76 -10.33 -9.06 3.73
C ASP A 76 -10.37 -9.42 2.23
N GLN A 77 -9.23 -9.75 1.64
CA GLN A 77 -9.14 -10.18 0.24
C GLN A 77 -9.82 -11.53 -0.01
N ALA A 78 -9.64 -12.51 0.88
CA ALA A 78 -10.27 -13.82 0.75
C ALA A 78 -11.80 -13.73 0.92
N GLU A 79 -12.27 -12.95 1.90
CA GLU A 79 -13.70 -12.69 2.12
C GLU A 79 -14.34 -11.97 0.94
N ALA A 80 -13.67 -10.95 0.37
CA ALA A 80 -14.16 -10.22 -0.80
C ALA A 80 -14.28 -11.10 -2.05
N LEU A 81 -13.35 -12.04 -2.25
CA LEU A 81 -13.43 -13.03 -3.34
C LEU A 81 -14.57 -14.02 -3.10
N THR A 82 -14.70 -14.55 -1.88
CA THR A 82 -15.76 -15.51 -1.50
C THR A 82 -17.15 -14.87 -1.65
N ALA A 83 -17.32 -13.61 -1.27
CA ALA A 83 -18.57 -12.87 -1.47
C ALA A 83 -18.95 -12.72 -2.96
N ARG A 84 -17.99 -12.82 -3.88
CA ARG A 84 -18.18 -12.85 -5.35
C ARG A 84 -18.36 -14.27 -5.91
N GLY A 85 -18.46 -15.28 -5.05
CA GLY A 85 -18.55 -16.70 -5.48
C GLY A 85 -17.22 -17.29 -5.96
N ILE A 86 -16.09 -16.62 -5.72
CA ILE A 86 -14.75 -17.09 -6.08
C ILE A 86 -14.14 -17.79 -4.86
N PRO A 87 -13.84 -19.10 -4.92
CA PRO A 87 -13.30 -19.84 -3.79
C PRO A 87 -11.92 -19.32 -3.38
N ALA A 88 -11.81 -18.76 -2.19
CA ALA A 88 -10.58 -18.25 -1.62
C ALA A 88 -10.48 -18.60 -0.14
N ALA A 89 -9.26 -18.81 0.32
CA ALA A 89 -8.96 -19.06 1.73
C ALA A 89 -7.66 -18.36 2.13
N TYR A 90 -7.46 -18.19 3.43
CA TYR A 90 -6.21 -17.67 3.99
C TYR A 90 -5.74 -18.60 5.11
N LEU A 91 -4.45 -18.57 5.40
CA LEU A 91 -3.83 -19.29 6.52
C LEU A 91 -3.21 -18.28 7.48
N ASP A 92 -3.67 -18.27 8.72
CA ASP A 92 -3.11 -17.45 9.77
C ASP A 92 -2.59 -18.26 10.97
N SER A 93 -1.92 -17.59 11.88
CA SER A 93 -1.32 -18.21 13.08
C SER A 93 -2.34 -18.51 14.19
N SER A 94 -3.55 -17.97 14.11
CA SER A 94 -4.60 -18.19 15.11
C SER A 94 -5.45 -19.42 14.84
N MET A 95 -5.32 -20.04 13.65
CA MET A 95 -6.06 -21.22 13.26
C MET A 95 -5.69 -22.44 14.10
N THR A 96 -6.69 -23.21 14.50
CA THR A 96 -6.50 -24.55 15.07
C THR A 96 -5.94 -25.51 14.02
N SER A 97 -5.27 -26.58 14.46
CA SER A 97 -4.75 -27.61 13.56
C SER A 97 -5.84 -28.24 12.66
N SER A 98 -7.08 -28.34 13.17
CA SER A 98 -8.22 -28.85 12.40
C SER A 98 -8.66 -27.88 11.30
N GLU A 99 -8.73 -26.58 11.59
CA GLU A 99 -9.06 -25.54 10.61
C GLU A 99 -8.00 -25.45 9.53
N TYR A 100 -6.73 -25.44 9.94
CA TYR A 100 -5.59 -25.46 9.04
C TYR A 100 -5.65 -26.67 8.08
N GLY A 101 -5.88 -27.88 8.62
CA GLY A 101 -6.01 -29.10 7.82
C GLY A 101 -7.17 -29.05 6.83
N ARG A 102 -8.32 -28.50 7.24
CA ARG A 102 -9.49 -28.34 6.35
C ARG A 102 -9.19 -27.41 5.17
N VAL A 103 -8.52 -26.29 5.40
CA VAL A 103 -8.14 -25.35 4.34
C VAL A 103 -7.19 -26.02 3.34
N LEU A 104 -6.15 -26.72 3.81
CA LEU A 104 -5.22 -27.41 2.93
C LEU A 104 -5.92 -28.52 2.13
N HIS A 105 -6.81 -29.29 2.75
CA HIS A 105 -7.57 -30.33 2.08
C HIS A 105 -8.50 -29.77 0.99
N ALA A 106 -9.19 -28.65 1.27
CA ALA A 106 -10.00 -27.96 0.27
C ALA A 106 -9.18 -27.49 -0.93
N ALA A 107 -7.97 -26.96 -0.68
CA ALA A 107 -7.07 -26.53 -1.74
C ALA A 107 -6.55 -27.71 -2.60
N LEU A 108 -6.23 -28.85 -1.99
CA LEU A 108 -5.84 -30.08 -2.71
C LEU A 108 -6.99 -30.60 -3.60
N ASN A 109 -8.22 -30.52 -3.13
CA ASN A 109 -9.41 -30.97 -3.86
C ASN A 109 -9.95 -29.94 -4.87
N LYS A 110 -9.16 -28.91 -5.22
CA LYS A 110 -9.52 -27.85 -6.18
C LYS A 110 -10.75 -27.02 -5.77
N GLN A 111 -11.11 -27.04 -4.50
CA GLN A 111 -12.18 -26.24 -3.91
C GLN A 111 -11.70 -24.86 -3.43
N CYS A 112 -10.44 -24.51 -3.74
CA CYS A 112 -9.83 -23.23 -3.44
C CYS A 112 -9.06 -22.74 -4.66
N LYS A 113 -9.35 -21.55 -5.11
CA LYS A 113 -8.66 -20.93 -6.25
C LYS A 113 -7.50 -20.03 -5.80
N PHE A 114 -7.71 -19.34 -4.70
CA PHE A 114 -6.73 -18.46 -4.08
C PHE A 114 -6.43 -18.90 -2.65
N LEU A 115 -5.17 -19.16 -2.37
CA LEU A 115 -4.70 -19.42 -1.01
C LEU A 115 -3.75 -18.32 -0.58
N TYR A 116 -4.18 -17.50 0.37
CA TYR A 116 -3.39 -16.43 0.94
C TYR A 116 -2.57 -16.95 2.11
N VAL A 117 -1.27 -16.61 2.13
CA VAL A 117 -0.36 -17.07 3.18
C VAL A 117 0.62 -15.96 3.57
N ALA A 118 1.01 -15.95 4.82
CA ALA A 118 2.12 -15.13 5.28
C ALA A 118 3.47 -15.77 4.90
N PRO A 119 4.53 -14.97 4.62
CA PRO A 119 5.80 -15.49 4.10
C PRO A 119 6.50 -16.47 5.05
N GLU A 120 6.33 -16.34 6.35
CA GLU A 120 6.86 -17.27 7.36
C GLU A 120 6.30 -18.69 7.26
N ARG A 121 5.16 -18.88 6.58
CA ARG A 121 4.58 -20.22 6.35
C ARG A 121 5.33 -21.03 5.30
N LEU A 122 6.07 -20.38 4.43
CA LEU A 122 6.76 -21.03 3.30
C LEU A 122 7.87 -22.00 3.74
N VAL A 123 8.37 -21.86 4.96
CA VAL A 123 9.37 -22.77 5.55
C VAL A 123 8.75 -23.87 6.41
N ASN A 124 7.43 -23.88 6.61
CA ASN A 124 6.75 -24.90 7.40
C ASN A 124 6.73 -26.23 6.65
N PRO A 125 7.27 -27.35 7.21
CA PRO A 125 7.36 -28.62 6.49
C PRO A 125 6.01 -29.20 6.08
N GLN A 126 4.96 -28.99 6.86
CA GLN A 126 3.62 -29.44 6.51
C GLN A 126 3.07 -28.66 5.32
N PHE A 127 3.30 -27.32 5.29
CA PHE A 127 2.91 -26.48 4.17
C PHE A 127 3.67 -26.82 2.89
N VAL A 128 4.98 -27.07 2.99
CA VAL A 128 5.81 -27.47 1.85
C VAL A 128 5.31 -28.78 1.25
N ARG A 129 5.04 -29.81 2.07
CA ARG A 129 4.46 -31.09 1.59
C ARG A 129 3.11 -30.90 0.90
N PHE A 130 2.24 -30.07 1.47
CA PHE A 130 0.99 -29.68 0.82
C PHE A 130 1.24 -29.04 -0.54
N ALA A 131 2.12 -28.04 -0.60
CA ALA A 131 2.41 -27.28 -1.81
C ALA A 131 3.00 -28.18 -2.93
N GLN A 132 3.80 -29.17 -2.59
CA GLN A 132 4.32 -30.18 -3.53
C GLN A 132 3.23 -31.09 -4.09
N ALA A 133 2.19 -31.39 -3.31
CA ALA A 133 1.03 -32.20 -3.74
C ALA A 133 -0.01 -31.36 -4.49
N ALA A 134 -0.10 -30.07 -4.21
CA ALA A 134 -1.05 -29.16 -4.83
C ALA A 134 -0.53 -28.66 -6.19
N TYR A 135 -1.45 -28.52 -7.16
CA TYR A 135 -1.10 -27.93 -8.44
C TYR A 135 -1.11 -26.40 -8.32
N ILE A 136 0.03 -25.83 -7.84
CA ILE A 136 0.22 -24.38 -7.73
C ILE A 136 0.71 -23.86 -9.07
N THR A 137 -0.09 -23.02 -9.73
CA THR A 137 0.20 -22.50 -11.06
C THR A 137 0.97 -21.16 -10.99
N MET A 138 0.64 -20.36 -9.98
CA MET A 138 1.24 -19.04 -9.81
C MET A 138 1.48 -18.73 -8.34
N VAL A 139 2.59 -18.06 -8.07
CA VAL A 139 2.87 -17.37 -6.80
C VAL A 139 2.77 -15.87 -7.04
N ALA A 140 1.74 -15.25 -6.48
CA ALA A 140 1.57 -13.80 -6.46
C ALA A 140 2.20 -13.25 -5.18
N VAL A 141 3.19 -12.39 -5.31
CA VAL A 141 3.87 -11.74 -4.18
C VAL A 141 3.31 -10.34 -4.00
N ASP A 142 2.46 -10.19 -2.99
CA ASP A 142 1.91 -8.87 -2.64
C ASP A 142 2.87 -8.11 -1.74
N GLU A 143 2.82 -6.77 -1.82
CA GLU A 143 3.75 -5.85 -1.16
C GLU A 143 5.23 -6.27 -1.36
N ALA A 144 5.58 -6.57 -2.62
CA ALA A 144 6.88 -7.12 -2.99
C ALA A 144 8.08 -6.25 -2.59
N HIS A 145 7.88 -4.96 -2.28
CA HIS A 145 8.92 -4.10 -1.72
C HIS A 145 9.46 -4.63 -0.39
N CYS A 146 8.70 -5.47 0.32
CA CYS A 146 9.14 -6.12 1.56
C CYS A 146 10.33 -7.07 1.36
N VAL A 147 10.62 -7.54 0.14
CA VAL A 147 11.80 -8.38 -0.13
C VAL A 147 13.09 -7.56 -0.19
N SER A 148 13.00 -6.26 -0.42
CA SER A 148 14.16 -5.39 -0.61
C SER A 148 14.64 -4.79 0.71
N GLN A 149 15.94 -4.91 0.99
CA GLN A 149 16.59 -4.21 2.10
C GLN A 149 16.64 -2.68 1.87
N TRP A 150 16.49 -2.25 0.62
CA TRP A 150 16.41 -0.85 0.22
C TRP A 150 14.98 -0.29 0.26
N GLY A 151 14.00 -1.14 0.64
CA GLY A 151 12.61 -0.76 0.83
C GLY A 151 12.31 -0.37 2.27
N HIS A 152 11.32 0.48 2.46
CA HIS A 152 10.91 1.03 3.78
C HIS A 152 10.29 0.02 4.77
N SER A 153 9.98 -1.20 4.33
CA SER A 153 9.26 -2.23 5.12
C SER A 153 9.86 -3.62 4.93
N PHE A 154 11.19 -3.70 4.95
CA PHE A 154 11.90 -4.97 4.76
C PHE A 154 11.43 -6.07 5.73
N ARG A 155 11.20 -7.28 5.16
CA ARG A 155 10.83 -8.50 5.90
C ARG A 155 11.67 -9.69 5.45
N LYS A 156 12.52 -10.17 6.33
CA LYS A 156 13.46 -11.28 6.04
C LYS A 156 12.77 -12.54 5.51
N ASP A 157 11.54 -12.82 5.95
CA ASP A 157 10.81 -14.02 5.56
C ASP A 157 10.46 -14.07 4.06
N TYR A 158 10.44 -12.93 3.35
CA TYR A 158 10.28 -12.90 1.90
C TYR A 158 11.43 -13.55 1.13
N TYR A 159 12.61 -13.66 1.75
CA TYR A 159 13.76 -14.37 1.15
C TYR A 159 13.50 -15.87 1.01
N ASN A 160 12.51 -16.42 1.71
CA ASN A 160 12.15 -17.83 1.59
C ASN A 160 11.37 -18.14 0.30
N ILE A 161 10.85 -17.15 -0.42
CA ILE A 161 10.00 -17.36 -1.60
C ILE A 161 10.71 -18.12 -2.71
N PRO A 162 11.93 -17.74 -3.18
CA PRO A 162 12.62 -18.49 -4.22
C PRO A 162 12.94 -19.93 -3.83
N GLN A 163 13.41 -20.14 -2.59
CA GLN A 163 13.76 -21.47 -2.07
C GLN A 163 12.51 -22.37 -1.97
N PHE A 164 11.38 -21.80 -1.55
CA PHE A 164 10.10 -22.50 -1.54
C PHE A 164 9.68 -22.89 -2.97
N MET A 165 9.71 -21.95 -3.92
CA MET A 165 9.33 -22.21 -5.31
C MET A 165 10.22 -23.25 -5.99
N ALA A 166 11.50 -23.31 -5.65
CA ALA A 166 12.42 -24.31 -6.18
C ALA A 166 12.06 -25.75 -5.75
N GLN A 167 11.29 -25.94 -4.71
CA GLN A 167 10.82 -27.25 -4.23
C GLN A 167 9.54 -27.73 -4.92
N LEU A 168 8.93 -26.88 -5.78
CA LEU A 168 7.67 -27.20 -6.47
C LEU A 168 7.92 -27.67 -7.92
N SER A 169 7.16 -28.67 -8.34
CA SER A 169 7.22 -29.20 -9.70
C SER A 169 5.80 -29.41 -10.27
N PRO A 170 5.45 -28.76 -11.39
CA PRO A 170 6.27 -27.78 -12.13
C PRO A 170 6.48 -26.49 -11.32
N LYS A 171 7.59 -25.78 -11.59
CA LYS A 171 7.86 -24.46 -10.96
C LYS A 171 6.74 -23.49 -11.32
N PRO A 172 6.04 -22.88 -10.35
CA PRO A 172 4.95 -21.95 -10.61
C PRO A 172 5.46 -20.64 -11.23
N LEU A 173 4.60 -19.96 -11.96
CA LEU A 173 4.87 -18.60 -12.43
C LEU A 173 4.93 -17.64 -11.22
N ILE A 174 5.88 -16.70 -11.23
CA ILE A 174 5.94 -15.64 -10.23
C ILE A 174 5.45 -14.31 -10.79
N ALA A 175 4.61 -13.62 -10.01
CA ALA A 175 4.16 -12.26 -10.30
C ALA A 175 4.23 -11.43 -9.01
N ALA A 176 4.97 -10.33 -9.04
CA ALA A 176 5.23 -9.49 -7.88
C ALA A 176 4.53 -8.13 -8.01
N PHE A 177 3.93 -7.65 -6.93
CA PHE A 177 3.09 -6.47 -6.92
C PHE A 177 3.47 -5.55 -5.76
N THR A 178 3.60 -4.24 -6.04
CA THR A 178 3.83 -3.23 -5.01
C THR A 178 3.23 -1.89 -5.41
N ALA A 179 2.99 -1.02 -4.44
CA ALA A 179 2.57 0.36 -4.70
C ALA A 179 3.76 1.32 -4.78
N THR A 180 4.86 0.98 -4.11
CA THR A 180 6.02 1.84 -3.93
C THR A 180 7.29 1.06 -4.22
N ALA A 181 8.02 1.45 -5.26
CA ALA A 181 9.33 0.92 -5.54
C ALA A 181 10.14 1.92 -6.37
N THR A 182 11.24 2.41 -5.83
CA THR A 182 12.22 3.19 -6.59
C THR A 182 12.89 2.29 -7.65
N PRO A 183 13.58 2.84 -8.67
CA PRO A 183 14.30 2.03 -9.66
C PRO A 183 15.25 1.00 -9.03
N GLN A 184 15.95 1.37 -7.96
CA GLN A 184 16.85 0.48 -7.21
C GLN A 184 16.08 -0.66 -6.55
N VAL A 185 14.97 -0.35 -5.89
CA VAL A 185 14.10 -1.36 -5.23
C VAL A 185 13.53 -2.34 -6.27
N ARG A 186 13.13 -1.86 -7.47
CA ARG A 186 12.63 -2.75 -8.55
C ARG A 186 13.67 -3.76 -9.00
N GLN A 187 14.92 -3.33 -9.15
CA GLN A 187 16.02 -4.23 -9.52
C GLN A 187 16.29 -5.27 -8.42
N ASP A 188 16.33 -4.83 -7.15
CA ASP A 188 16.57 -5.72 -6.02
C ASP A 188 15.43 -6.74 -5.86
N ILE A 189 14.14 -6.34 -6.04
CA ILE A 189 13.00 -7.26 -6.05
C ILE A 189 13.21 -8.36 -7.11
N CYS A 190 13.50 -7.98 -8.35
CA CYS A 190 13.70 -8.95 -9.43
C CYS A 190 14.85 -9.89 -9.14
N GLN A 191 15.96 -9.39 -8.60
CA GLN A 191 17.13 -10.20 -8.23
C GLN A 191 16.82 -11.16 -7.07
N ARG A 192 16.23 -10.65 -5.98
CA ARG A 192 15.93 -11.44 -4.77
C ARG A 192 14.86 -12.48 -4.98
N LEU A 193 13.89 -12.22 -5.84
CA LEU A 193 12.83 -13.16 -6.19
C LEU A 193 13.20 -14.06 -7.39
N GLU A 194 14.44 -14.00 -7.88
CA GLU A 194 14.93 -14.79 -9.04
C GLU A 194 14.03 -14.67 -10.28
N MET A 195 13.53 -13.46 -10.55
CA MET A 195 12.60 -13.19 -11.64
C MET A 195 13.33 -12.90 -12.95
N SER A 196 14.12 -13.86 -13.46
CA SER A 196 14.86 -13.69 -14.72
C SER A 196 13.89 -13.43 -15.88
N GLY A 197 14.18 -12.40 -16.70
CA GLY A 197 13.36 -12.02 -17.85
C GLY A 197 12.00 -11.44 -17.48
N ALA A 198 11.82 -10.99 -16.24
CA ALA A 198 10.57 -10.37 -15.81
C ALA A 198 10.26 -9.09 -16.60
N LYS A 199 9.00 -8.94 -16.98
CA LYS A 199 8.49 -7.66 -17.46
C LYS A 199 8.22 -6.75 -16.26
N ILE A 200 8.88 -5.60 -16.22
CA ILE A 200 8.59 -4.56 -15.23
C ILE A 200 7.55 -3.60 -15.84
N VAL A 201 6.39 -3.50 -15.20
CA VAL A 201 5.31 -2.59 -15.61
C VAL A 201 5.11 -1.57 -14.48
N VAL A 202 5.28 -0.30 -14.83
CA VAL A 202 5.07 0.83 -13.92
C VAL A 202 3.96 1.69 -14.50
N SER A 203 2.82 1.79 -13.81
CA SER A 203 1.67 2.55 -14.32
C SER A 203 1.70 4.05 -13.96
N GLY A 204 2.83 4.51 -13.42
CA GLY A 204 3.01 5.87 -12.94
C GLY A 204 2.64 6.05 -11.47
N PHE A 205 3.21 7.13 -10.89
CA PHE A 205 2.98 7.51 -9.48
C PHE A 205 2.15 8.78 -9.38
N ASP A 206 1.85 9.43 -10.50
CA ASP A 206 1.07 10.67 -10.44
C ASP A 206 -0.39 10.42 -10.07
N ARG A 207 -0.84 11.21 -9.13
CA ARG A 207 -2.23 11.28 -8.66
C ARG A 207 -2.71 12.73 -8.84
N PRO A 208 -3.14 13.12 -10.04
CA PRO A 208 -3.47 14.52 -10.35
C PRO A 208 -4.61 15.09 -9.50
N ASN A 209 -5.48 14.23 -8.98
CA ASN A 209 -6.57 14.62 -8.08
C ASN A 209 -6.13 14.93 -6.64
N LEU A 210 -4.87 14.64 -6.25
CA LEU A 210 -4.37 14.95 -4.93
C LEU A 210 -3.66 16.31 -4.91
N HIS A 211 -4.04 17.16 -3.97
CA HIS A 211 -3.33 18.40 -3.66
C HIS A 211 -2.32 18.14 -2.54
N PHE A 212 -1.03 18.28 -2.80
CA PHE A 212 0.01 18.12 -1.78
C PHE A 212 0.42 19.46 -1.19
N ALA A 213 0.43 19.57 0.14
CA ALA A 213 0.88 20.73 0.87
C ALA A 213 1.76 20.37 2.06
N VAL A 214 2.77 21.18 2.34
CA VAL A 214 3.59 21.13 3.56
C VAL A 214 3.43 22.45 4.28
N GLU A 215 2.95 22.40 5.51
CA GLU A 215 2.85 23.55 6.40
C GLU A 215 3.92 23.46 7.49
N ARG A 216 4.81 24.46 7.52
CA ARG A 216 5.83 24.57 8.56
C ARG A 216 5.26 25.37 9.72
N THR A 217 4.95 24.67 10.82
CA THR A 217 4.27 25.26 11.98
C THR A 217 4.93 24.87 13.28
N GLN A 218 4.88 25.78 14.27
CA GLN A 218 5.27 25.48 15.66
C GLN A 218 4.07 25.01 16.50
N ASP A 219 2.85 25.35 16.06
CA ASP A 219 1.61 24.98 16.74
C ASP A 219 0.76 24.09 15.81
N LYS A 220 1.05 22.79 15.87
CA LYS A 220 0.36 21.79 15.04
C LYS A 220 -1.11 21.60 15.44
N ASP A 221 -1.44 21.78 16.72
CA ASP A 221 -2.81 21.65 17.20
C ASP A 221 -3.69 22.74 16.58
N ARG A 222 -3.21 23.98 16.58
CA ARG A 222 -3.89 25.09 15.93
C ARG A 222 -4.03 24.87 14.41
N SER A 223 -2.95 24.49 13.74
CA SER A 223 -2.95 24.22 12.29
C SER A 223 -3.95 23.11 11.94
N LEU A 224 -3.99 22.02 12.74
CA LEU A 224 -4.95 20.92 12.57
C LEU A 224 -6.40 21.42 12.69
N LEU A 225 -6.71 22.20 13.71
CA LEU A 225 -8.08 22.70 13.93
C LEU A 225 -8.51 23.68 12.82
N GLU A 226 -7.63 24.59 12.40
CA GLU A 226 -7.87 25.49 11.27
C GLU A 226 -8.09 24.74 9.95
N PHE A 227 -7.35 23.63 9.74
CA PHE A 227 -7.56 22.76 8.58
C PHE A 227 -8.93 22.07 8.64
N LEU A 228 -9.28 21.47 9.76
CA LEU A 228 -10.56 20.76 9.94
C LEU A 228 -11.79 21.69 9.84
N GLN A 229 -11.66 22.95 10.24
CA GLN A 229 -12.71 23.94 10.05
C GLN A 229 -13.04 24.19 8.57
N LYS A 230 -12.05 24.04 7.67
CA LYS A 230 -12.25 24.16 6.22
C LYS A 230 -12.80 22.87 5.59
N HIS A 231 -12.67 21.73 6.29
CA HIS A 231 -13.03 20.38 5.82
C HIS A 231 -14.17 19.77 6.64
N GLN A 232 -15.12 20.62 7.11
CA GLN A 232 -16.27 20.15 7.88
C GLN A 232 -17.05 19.09 7.12
N HIS A 233 -17.50 18.05 7.83
CA HIS A 233 -18.28 16.93 7.30
C HIS A 233 -17.56 16.06 6.26
N GLN A 234 -16.26 16.25 6.07
CA GLN A 234 -15.47 15.41 5.16
C GLN A 234 -14.80 14.26 5.91
N CYS A 235 -14.69 13.13 5.21
CA CYS A 235 -13.98 11.97 5.72
C CYS A 235 -12.46 12.14 5.58
N GLY A 236 -11.73 11.91 6.67
CA GLY A 236 -10.28 12.11 6.67
C GLY A 236 -9.51 11.20 7.61
N VAL A 237 -8.24 11.00 7.28
CA VAL A 237 -7.27 10.25 8.08
C VAL A 237 -6.20 11.21 8.59
N ILE A 238 -5.88 11.12 9.89
CA ILE A 238 -4.85 11.93 10.54
C ILE A 238 -3.76 10.98 11.04
N TYR A 239 -2.56 11.06 10.46
CA TYR A 239 -1.42 10.23 10.83
C TYR A 239 -0.55 10.88 11.89
N CYS A 240 -0.22 10.12 12.94
CA CYS A 240 0.68 10.49 14.02
C CYS A 240 1.83 9.48 14.14
N ALA A 241 3.02 9.94 14.52
CA ALA A 241 4.20 9.10 14.64
C ALA A 241 4.13 8.08 15.79
N THR A 242 3.44 8.39 16.89
CA THR A 242 3.40 7.57 18.09
C THR A 242 1.98 7.30 18.59
N ARG A 243 1.81 6.17 19.30
CA ARG A 243 0.54 5.81 19.96
C ARG A 243 0.05 6.91 20.91
N GLN A 244 0.97 7.44 21.72
CA GLN A 244 0.66 8.53 22.64
C GLN A 244 0.14 9.77 21.93
N ARG A 245 0.73 10.13 20.78
CA ARG A 245 0.27 11.28 19.98
C ARG A 245 -1.11 11.02 19.37
N VAL A 246 -1.41 9.81 18.94
CA VAL A 246 -2.75 9.41 18.49
C VAL A 246 -3.79 9.67 19.57
N GLU A 247 -3.50 9.23 20.81
CA GLU A 247 -4.42 9.45 21.94
C GLU A 247 -4.63 10.94 22.24
N GLN A 248 -3.56 11.73 22.27
CA GLN A 248 -3.62 13.18 22.54
C GLN A 248 -4.42 13.92 21.45
N VAL A 249 -4.15 13.65 20.19
CA VAL A 249 -4.85 14.31 19.07
C VAL A 249 -6.31 13.87 19.03
N THR A 250 -6.63 12.60 19.26
CA THR A 250 -8.03 12.15 19.34
C THR A 250 -8.77 12.85 20.46
N GLN A 251 -8.16 12.95 21.66
CA GLN A 251 -8.79 13.67 22.79
C GLN A 251 -8.99 15.16 22.47
N LEU A 252 -8.01 15.81 21.85
CA LEU A 252 -8.14 17.20 21.41
C LEU A 252 -9.37 17.36 20.48
N LEU A 253 -9.49 16.51 19.46
CA LEU A 253 -10.59 16.59 18.50
C LEU A 253 -11.96 16.37 19.17
N VAL A 254 -12.07 15.36 20.02
CA VAL A 254 -13.31 15.07 20.76
C VAL A 254 -13.70 16.24 21.66
N ARG A 255 -12.75 16.88 22.37
CA ARG A 255 -13.01 18.08 23.18
C ARG A 255 -13.45 19.27 22.35
N GLN A 256 -13.02 19.36 21.09
CA GLN A 256 -13.44 20.41 20.14
C GLN A 256 -14.74 20.05 19.38
N GLY A 257 -15.41 18.96 19.77
CA GLY A 257 -16.69 18.56 19.21
C GLY A 257 -16.61 17.75 17.91
N TYR A 258 -15.43 17.31 17.49
CA TYR A 258 -15.29 16.45 16.33
C TYR A 258 -15.54 14.98 16.68
N SER A 259 -16.24 14.26 15.81
CA SER A 259 -16.37 12.81 15.90
C SER A 259 -15.10 12.15 15.31
N ALA A 260 -14.24 11.62 16.15
CA ALA A 260 -12.95 11.05 15.77
C ALA A 260 -12.67 9.74 16.50
N LEU A 261 -12.11 8.77 15.78
CA LEU A 261 -11.67 7.46 16.28
C LEU A 261 -10.14 7.40 16.36
N ARG A 262 -9.65 6.61 17.31
CA ARG A 262 -8.21 6.28 17.42
C ARG A 262 -7.90 4.93 16.78
N TYR A 263 -6.68 4.77 16.21
CA TYR A 263 -6.24 3.49 15.68
C TYR A 263 -4.71 3.31 15.80
N HIS A 264 -4.27 2.34 16.58
CA HIS A 264 -2.85 1.98 16.71
C HIS A 264 -2.68 0.56 17.24
N ALA A 265 -1.48 0.00 17.13
CA ALA A 265 -1.20 -1.38 17.50
C ALA A 265 -1.35 -1.68 19.01
N GLY A 266 -1.45 -0.67 19.87
CA GLY A 266 -1.71 -0.84 21.32
C GLY A 266 -3.17 -1.09 21.68
N LEU A 267 -4.10 -0.93 20.74
CA LEU A 267 -5.52 -1.26 20.93
C LEU A 267 -5.74 -2.77 20.83
N THR A 268 -6.79 -3.27 21.45
CA THR A 268 -7.23 -4.67 21.26
C THR A 268 -7.62 -4.94 19.81
N ALA A 269 -7.58 -6.19 19.39
CA ALA A 269 -8.00 -6.57 18.04
C ALA A 269 -9.47 -6.22 17.77
N GLU A 270 -10.32 -6.32 18.80
CA GLU A 270 -11.74 -5.98 18.72
C GLU A 270 -11.96 -4.47 18.56
N GLU A 271 -11.28 -3.62 19.35
CA GLU A 271 -11.35 -2.17 19.21
C GLU A 271 -10.87 -1.72 17.82
N ARG A 272 -9.76 -2.28 17.34
CA ARG A 272 -9.24 -1.97 16.00
C ARG A 272 -10.27 -2.29 14.93
N ARG A 273 -10.89 -3.47 14.99
CA ARG A 273 -11.93 -3.90 14.03
C ARG A 273 -13.15 -2.98 14.11
N THR A 274 -13.63 -2.66 15.31
CA THR A 274 -14.78 -1.80 15.51
C THR A 274 -14.53 -0.40 14.97
N ASN A 275 -13.40 0.23 15.32
CA ASN A 275 -13.05 1.56 14.87
C ASN A 275 -12.85 1.62 13.35
N GLN A 276 -12.23 0.59 12.77
CA GLN A 276 -12.09 0.46 11.32
C GLN A 276 -13.46 0.38 10.64
N ASN A 277 -14.37 -0.45 11.13
CA ASN A 277 -15.70 -0.61 10.56
C ASN A 277 -16.52 0.68 10.64
N LEU A 278 -16.49 1.39 11.77
CA LEU A 278 -17.16 2.67 11.95
C LEU A 278 -16.63 3.75 10.99
N PHE A 279 -15.33 3.77 10.74
CA PHE A 279 -14.72 4.67 9.77
C PHE A 279 -15.08 4.28 8.33
N VAL A 280 -14.94 3.00 7.96
CA VAL A 280 -15.22 2.51 6.60
C VAL A 280 -16.69 2.70 6.24
N SER A 281 -17.63 2.44 7.17
CA SER A 281 -19.07 2.67 6.96
C SER A 281 -19.45 4.16 6.85
N GLY A 282 -18.55 5.08 7.23
CA GLY A 282 -18.83 6.51 7.27
C GLY A 282 -19.59 6.96 8.52
N SER A 283 -19.85 6.07 9.49
CA SER A 283 -20.51 6.41 10.76
C SER A 283 -19.69 7.41 11.57
N VAL A 284 -18.36 7.37 11.48
CA VAL A 284 -17.45 8.35 12.07
C VAL A 284 -16.50 8.85 10.98
N PRO A 285 -16.47 10.17 10.71
CA PRO A 285 -15.75 10.71 9.57
C PRO A 285 -14.22 10.80 9.75
N LEU A 286 -13.72 10.87 10.99
CA LEU A 286 -12.30 11.07 11.25
C LEU A 286 -11.68 9.86 11.96
N ILE A 287 -10.49 9.50 11.52
CA ILE A 287 -9.66 8.52 12.22
C ILE A 287 -8.25 9.08 12.44
N VAL A 288 -7.79 9.03 13.68
CA VAL A 288 -6.42 9.41 14.07
C VAL A 288 -5.63 8.13 14.28
N ALA A 289 -4.52 7.97 13.58
CA ALA A 289 -3.84 6.68 13.54
C ALA A 289 -2.32 6.78 13.48
N THR A 290 -1.65 5.70 13.87
CA THR A 290 -0.27 5.43 13.44
C THR A 290 -0.27 4.73 12.06
N ASN A 291 0.92 4.46 11.50
CA ASN A 291 1.10 3.65 10.30
C ASN A 291 0.46 2.24 10.37
N ALA A 292 0.06 1.78 11.57
CA ALA A 292 -0.71 0.56 11.73
C ALA A 292 -2.10 0.62 11.05
N PHE A 293 -2.65 1.82 10.86
CA PHE A 293 -3.86 2.06 10.07
C PHE A 293 -3.46 2.27 8.62
N GLY A 294 -3.41 1.22 7.87
CA GLY A 294 -2.87 1.41 6.54
C GLY A 294 -3.22 0.30 5.57
N MET A 295 -2.45 -0.75 5.59
CA MET A 295 -2.58 -1.83 4.61
C MET A 295 -3.93 -2.53 4.78
N GLY A 296 -4.68 -2.67 3.68
CA GLY A 296 -5.99 -3.35 3.67
C GLY A 296 -7.22 -2.44 3.77
N ILE A 297 -7.08 -1.15 4.02
CA ILE A 297 -8.24 -0.26 4.11
C ILE A 297 -8.61 0.24 2.73
N ASP A 298 -9.79 -0.15 2.27
CA ASP A 298 -10.36 0.28 1.00
C ASP A 298 -11.62 1.14 1.22
N LYS A 299 -11.39 2.45 1.47
CA LYS A 299 -12.41 3.49 1.51
C LYS A 299 -12.12 4.49 0.39
N ALA A 300 -13.04 4.59 -0.56
CA ALA A 300 -12.84 5.36 -1.77
C ALA A 300 -12.93 6.88 -1.56
N ASP A 301 -13.78 7.31 -0.63
CA ASP A 301 -14.24 8.69 -0.42
C ASP A 301 -13.47 9.44 0.68
N VAL A 302 -12.25 9.08 0.99
CA VAL A 302 -11.39 9.84 1.89
C VAL A 302 -11.00 11.16 1.22
N ARG A 303 -11.47 12.28 1.75
CA ARG A 303 -11.26 13.62 1.16
C ARG A 303 -9.95 14.27 1.55
N PHE A 304 -9.38 13.89 2.68
CA PHE A 304 -8.05 14.35 3.06
C PHE A 304 -7.26 13.32 3.86
N VAL A 305 -5.95 13.43 3.73
CA VAL A 305 -4.98 12.78 4.62
C VAL A 305 -4.11 13.88 5.22
N LEU A 306 -4.13 13.99 6.54
CA LEU A 306 -3.29 14.93 7.27
C LEU A 306 -2.21 14.19 8.03
N HIS A 307 -0.95 14.50 7.76
CA HIS A 307 0.18 14.02 8.57
C HIS A 307 0.46 15.03 9.67
N TYR A 308 0.03 14.70 10.89
CA TYR A 308 0.31 15.53 12.07
C TYR A 308 1.80 15.52 12.42
N ASN A 309 2.48 14.40 12.20
CA ASN A 309 3.93 14.28 12.25
C ASN A 309 4.48 13.90 10.86
N MET A 310 5.69 14.36 10.57
CA MET A 310 6.42 13.94 9.37
C MET A 310 6.66 12.42 9.40
N PRO A 311 6.29 11.67 8.34
CA PRO A 311 6.67 10.28 8.19
C PRO A 311 8.19 10.11 8.15
N LYS A 312 8.68 8.90 8.40
CA LYS A 312 10.12 8.63 8.41
C LYS A 312 10.75 8.59 7.01
N ASP A 313 9.95 8.32 5.96
CA ASP A 313 10.39 8.16 4.57
C ASP A 313 9.31 8.57 3.56
N MET A 314 9.72 8.76 2.31
CA MET A 314 8.86 9.18 1.21
C MET A 314 7.88 8.09 0.76
N GLU A 315 8.24 6.83 0.88
CA GLU A 315 7.39 5.68 0.53
C GLU A 315 6.21 5.59 1.47
N SER A 316 6.46 5.67 2.79
CA SER A 316 5.40 5.71 3.81
C SER A 316 4.48 6.91 3.59
N TYR A 317 5.06 8.10 3.36
CA TYR A 317 4.28 9.29 3.03
C TYR A 317 3.37 9.07 1.83
N TYR A 318 3.92 8.55 0.73
CA TYR A 318 3.15 8.31 -0.50
C TYR A 318 2.05 7.26 -0.32
N GLN A 319 2.33 6.16 0.39
CA GLN A 319 1.33 5.13 0.67
C GLN A 319 0.18 5.65 1.54
N GLU A 320 0.51 6.45 2.56
CA GLU A 320 -0.47 7.04 3.48
C GLU A 320 -1.28 8.14 2.79
N ALA A 321 -0.65 9.09 2.11
CA ALA A 321 -1.29 10.13 1.32
C ALA A 321 -2.17 9.56 0.20
N GLY A 322 -1.73 8.47 -0.43
CA GLY A 322 -2.45 7.77 -1.50
C GLY A 322 -3.79 7.13 -1.08
N ARG A 323 -4.15 7.18 0.20
CA ARG A 323 -5.49 6.78 0.68
C ARG A 323 -6.55 7.79 0.33
N ALA A 324 -6.18 9.07 0.17
CA ALA A 324 -7.08 10.11 -0.26
C ALA A 324 -7.52 9.90 -1.72
N GLY A 325 -8.77 10.24 -2.01
CA GLY A 325 -9.31 10.35 -3.36
C GLY A 325 -9.15 9.11 -4.25
N ARG A 326 -9.37 7.91 -3.75
CA ARG A 326 -9.33 6.67 -4.56
C ARG A 326 -10.45 6.61 -5.59
N ASP A 327 -11.51 7.35 -5.38
CA ASP A 327 -12.62 7.56 -6.32
C ASP A 327 -12.28 8.54 -7.46
N GLY A 328 -11.07 9.13 -7.46
CA GLY A 328 -10.63 10.10 -8.45
C GLY A 328 -11.06 11.54 -8.17
N LEU A 329 -11.86 11.78 -7.14
CA LEU A 329 -12.30 13.13 -6.78
C LEU A 329 -11.19 13.93 -6.11
N PRO A 330 -11.21 15.29 -6.23
CA PRO A 330 -10.22 16.17 -5.59
C PRO A 330 -10.10 15.89 -4.10
N SER A 331 -8.86 15.76 -3.62
CA SER A 331 -8.57 15.45 -2.22
C SER A 331 -7.26 16.11 -1.79
N GLU A 332 -7.12 16.39 -0.50
CA GLU A 332 -5.99 17.14 0.03
C GLU A 332 -5.08 16.27 0.91
N CYS A 333 -3.76 16.42 0.72
CA CYS A 333 -2.72 15.77 1.51
C CYS A 333 -1.88 16.87 2.17
N LEU A 334 -2.16 17.15 3.45
CA LEU A 334 -1.44 18.16 4.24
C LEU A 334 -0.45 17.48 5.17
N LEU A 335 0.80 17.96 5.17
CA LEU A 335 1.82 17.56 6.13
C LEU A 335 2.18 18.73 7.04
N LEU A 336 1.99 18.58 8.36
CA LEU A 336 2.42 19.54 9.37
C LEU A 336 3.83 19.19 9.81
N TYR A 337 4.78 20.06 9.48
CA TYR A 337 6.20 19.84 9.74
C TYR A 337 6.76 20.82 10.76
N ASN A 338 7.56 20.29 11.69
CA ASN A 338 8.51 21.05 12.48
C ASN A 338 9.79 20.25 12.74
N LYS A 339 10.84 20.92 13.25
CA LYS A 339 12.15 20.27 13.49
C LYS A 339 12.11 19.18 14.55
N GLN A 340 11.13 19.16 15.45
CA GLN A 340 10.97 18.12 16.45
C GLN A 340 10.62 16.75 15.83
N ASP A 341 9.98 16.75 14.65
CA ASP A 341 9.70 15.50 13.95
C ASP A 341 10.98 14.75 13.56
N ILE A 342 12.07 15.47 13.28
CA ILE A 342 13.36 14.86 12.96
C ILE A 342 13.87 14.09 14.19
N ALA A 343 13.84 14.72 15.38
CA ALA A 343 14.30 14.08 16.59
C ALA A 343 13.47 12.83 16.92
N VAL A 344 12.15 12.89 16.74
CA VAL A 344 11.24 11.74 16.94
C VAL A 344 11.59 10.59 16.01
N ASN A 345 11.74 10.87 14.70
CA ASN A 345 12.05 9.83 13.72
C ASN A 345 13.45 9.24 13.94
N THR A 346 14.46 10.08 14.23
CA THR A 346 15.83 9.61 14.56
C THR A 346 15.83 8.70 15.77
N TYR A 347 15.06 9.04 16.82
CA TYR A 347 14.91 8.21 18.00
C TYR A 347 14.27 6.85 17.64
N LEU A 348 13.18 6.83 16.87
CA LEU A 348 12.51 5.59 16.45
C LEU A 348 13.44 4.70 15.62
N ILE A 349 14.16 5.25 14.64
CA ILE A 349 15.16 4.52 13.84
C ILE A 349 16.26 3.92 14.73
N GLY A 350 16.71 4.67 15.75
CA GLY A 350 17.74 4.22 16.68
C GLY A 350 17.36 3.00 17.53
N HIS A 351 16.05 2.82 17.81
CA HIS A 351 15.54 1.78 18.72
C HIS A 351 15.08 0.51 18.03
N ASP A 352 14.72 0.57 16.74
CA ASP A 352 14.04 -0.55 16.07
C ASP A 352 14.95 -1.71 15.67
N GLN A 353 16.27 -1.51 15.45
CA GLN A 353 17.19 -2.58 15.03
C GLN A 353 18.66 -2.31 15.39
N PRO A 354 19.46 -3.35 15.70
CA PRO A 354 20.88 -3.21 16.02
C PRO A 354 21.82 -3.09 14.81
N ASP A 355 21.36 -3.34 13.57
CA ASP A 355 22.19 -3.34 12.37
C ASP A 355 22.55 -1.92 11.93
N LEU A 356 23.87 -1.63 11.86
CA LEU A 356 24.39 -0.32 11.48
C LEU A 356 24.08 0.06 10.03
N ALA A 357 24.22 -0.87 9.09
CA ALA A 357 23.97 -0.61 7.68
C ALA A 357 22.48 -0.30 7.43
N TRP A 358 21.58 -0.97 8.15
CA TRP A 358 20.16 -0.68 8.12
C TRP A 358 19.87 0.71 8.69
N LYS A 359 20.47 1.09 9.83
CA LYS A 359 20.30 2.44 10.42
C LYS A 359 20.78 3.54 9.49
N GLU A 360 21.94 3.36 8.86
CA GLU A 360 22.46 4.32 7.87
C GLU A 360 21.50 4.49 6.70
N HIS A 361 20.93 3.39 6.21
CA HIS A 361 19.94 3.44 5.14
C HIS A 361 18.65 4.18 5.56
N GLU A 362 18.08 3.86 6.72
CA GLU A 362 16.88 4.54 7.23
C GLU A 362 17.13 6.04 7.46
N MET A 363 18.35 6.42 7.89
CA MET A 363 18.72 7.85 7.99
C MET A 363 18.79 8.53 6.62
N GLN A 364 19.28 7.86 5.58
CA GLN A 364 19.27 8.39 4.21
C GLN A 364 17.84 8.58 3.68
N LEU A 365 16.92 7.65 4.01
CA LEU A 365 15.50 7.82 3.66
C LEU A 365 14.87 8.99 4.41
N LEU A 366 15.18 9.14 5.69
CA LEU A 366 14.74 10.29 6.50
C LEU A 366 15.25 11.61 5.95
N ASP A 367 16.52 11.68 5.51
CA ASP A 367 17.09 12.90 4.89
C ASP A 367 16.33 13.30 3.63
N LYS A 368 15.89 12.35 2.80
CA LYS A 368 15.06 12.63 1.61
C LYS A 368 13.70 13.19 2.02
N MET A 369 13.09 12.66 3.08
CA MET A 369 11.83 13.18 3.61
C MET A 369 11.98 14.58 4.20
N ILE A 370 13.07 14.85 4.91
CA ILE A 370 13.42 16.17 5.42
C ILE A 370 13.60 17.16 4.25
N HIS A 371 14.29 16.73 3.19
CA HIS A 371 14.45 17.56 1.98
C HIS A 371 13.08 17.91 1.38
N TYR A 372 12.19 16.94 1.23
CA TYR A 372 10.82 17.15 0.73
C TYR A 372 10.07 18.18 1.58
N CYS A 373 10.15 18.09 2.91
CA CYS A 373 9.51 19.06 3.81
C CYS A 373 10.09 20.47 3.74
N ASN A 374 11.35 20.62 3.29
CA ASN A 374 12.05 21.90 3.25
C ASN A 374 12.19 22.50 1.82
N THR A 375 11.84 21.76 0.78
CA THR A 375 11.92 22.26 -0.59
C THR A 375 11.03 23.49 -0.79
N SER A 376 11.50 24.45 -1.59
CA SER A 376 10.70 25.53 -2.16
C SER A 376 10.20 25.20 -3.57
N GLY A 377 10.65 24.05 -4.12
CA GLY A 377 10.27 23.52 -5.42
C GLY A 377 8.84 22.95 -5.46
N CYS A 378 8.49 22.36 -6.58
CA CYS A 378 7.19 21.72 -6.75
C CYS A 378 7.13 20.39 -5.97
N LEU A 379 6.27 20.29 -4.95
CA LEU A 379 6.15 19.10 -4.10
C LEU A 379 5.82 17.83 -4.92
N ARG A 380 4.94 17.93 -5.91
CA ARG A 380 4.60 16.80 -6.79
C ARG A 380 5.80 16.34 -7.61
N LYS A 381 6.60 17.28 -8.13
CA LYS A 381 7.82 16.96 -8.87
C LYS A 381 8.81 16.19 -7.99
N GLU A 382 9.09 16.68 -6.78
CA GLU A 382 9.99 16.01 -5.83
C GLU A 382 9.55 14.57 -5.56
N LEU A 383 8.24 14.37 -5.34
CA LEU A 383 7.66 13.05 -5.10
C LEU A 383 7.79 12.11 -6.31
N LEU A 384 7.45 12.57 -7.52
CA LEU A 384 7.54 11.76 -8.74
C LEU A 384 9.00 11.41 -9.09
N GLN A 385 9.91 12.37 -8.97
CA GLN A 385 11.34 12.16 -9.20
C GLN A 385 11.95 11.16 -8.21
N TYR A 386 11.49 11.16 -6.95
CA TYR A 386 11.90 10.16 -5.97
C TYR A 386 11.64 8.72 -6.44
N PHE A 387 10.50 8.49 -7.10
CA PHE A 387 10.15 7.18 -7.67
C PHE A 387 10.70 6.94 -9.09
N GLY A 388 11.52 7.87 -9.61
CA GLY A 388 12.16 7.78 -10.92
C GLY A 388 11.20 8.10 -12.08
N GLU A 389 10.17 8.93 -11.83
CA GLU A 389 9.24 9.39 -12.85
C GLU A 389 9.58 10.83 -13.26
N GLU A 390 9.55 11.09 -14.56
CA GLU A 390 9.71 12.46 -15.09
C GLU A 390 8.49 13.30 -14.70
N ALA A 391 8.73 14.53 -14.31
CA ALA A 391 7.67 15.44 -13.89
C ALA A 391 7.94 16.87 -14.34
N PRO A 392 6.88 17.64 -14.65
CA PRO A 392 7.02 19.04 -15.02
C PRO A 392 7.59 19.86 -13.85
N LEU A 393 8.32 20.94 -14.16
CA LEU A 393 8.90 21.82 -13.16
C LEU A 393 7.87 22.40 -12.19
N ARG A 394 6.62 22.57 -12.63
CA ARG A 394 5.48 23.06 -11.84
C ARG A 394 4.23 22.25 -12.17
N CYS A 395 3.59 21.72 -11.15
CA CYS A 395 2.33 20.96 -11.32
C CYS A 395 1.07 21.84 -11.25
N HIS A 396 1.17 23.10 -10.82
CA HIS A 396 0.07 24.04 -10.58
C HIS A 396 -0.98 23.57 -9.54
N ASN A 397 -0.80 22.38 -8.97
CA ASN A 397 -1.69 21.77 -7.99
C ASN A 397 -0.93 21.26 -6.75
N CYS A 398 -0.04 22.07 -6.17
CA CYS A 398 0.55 21.83 -4.86
C CYS A 398 0.75 23.15 -4.13
N GLY A 399 0.90 23.10 -2.81
CA GLY A 399 1.03 24.30 -1.96
C GLY A 399 2.15 25.24 -2.42
N ASN A 400 3.34 24.70 -2.75
CA ASN A 400 4.47 25.53 -3.20
C ASN A 400 4.21 26.18 -4.58
N CYS A 401 3.59 25.45 -5.52
CA CYS A 401 3.27 26.05 -6.83
C CYS A 401 2.24 27.15 -6.72
N GLN A 402 1.24 27.00 -5.86
CA GLN A 402 0.20 28.01 -5.62
C GLN A 402 0.76 29.24 -4.89
N ALA A 403 1.61 29.04 -3.87
CA ALA A 403 2.27 30.14 -3.16
C ALA A 403 3.19 30.95 -4.09
N ASN A 404 4.00 30.27 -4.90
CA ASN A 404 4.90 30.92 -5.87
C ASN A 404 4.12 31.62 -7.01
N GLY A 405 2.94 31.11 -7.41
CA GLY A 405 2.03 31.76 -8.35
C GLY A 405 1.50 33.10 -7.79
N ARG A 406 1.03 33.09 -6.55
CA ARG A 406 0.54 34.31 -5.86
C ARG A 406 1.67 35.34 -5.64
N ALA A 407 2.87 34.90 -5.28
CA ALA A 407 4.05 35.78 -5.14
C ALA A 407 4.47 36.41 -6.48
N SER A 408 4.37 35.68 -7.60
CA SER A 408 4.62 36.20 -8.95
C SER A 408 3.61 37.28 -9.33
N TRP A 409 2.32 37.11 -9.04
CA TRP A 409 1.28 38.10 -9.26
C TRP A 409 1.49 39.36 -8.44
N ARG A 410 1.85 39.25 -7.14
CA ARG A 410 2.16 40.42 -6.29
C ARG A 410 3.35 41.20 -6.79
N LYS A 411 4.40 40.51 -7.29
CA LYS A 411 5.59 41.14 -7.86
C LYS A 411 5.32 41.87 -9.19
N TYR A 412 4.34 41.38 -9.98
CA TYR A 412 3.93 41.98 -11.26
C TYR A 412 3.01 43.19 -11.08
N PHE A 413 2.21 43.25 -10.02
CA PHE A 413 1.22 44.32 -9.77
C PHE A 413 1.63 45.27 -8.65
N GLY A 414 2.83 45.16 -8.08
CA GLY A 414 3.36 46.12 -7.11
C GLY A 414 2.57 46.26 -5.80
N ILE A 415 1.88 45.19 -5.37
CA ILE A 415 1.10 45.15 -4.13
C ILE A 415 1.81 44.31 -3.08
#